data_d5615a56c24f9b99cc338b93ec49b4c4
#
_entry.id   d5615a56c24f9b99cc338b93ec49b4c4
#
_cell.length_a   1.000
_cell.length_b   1.000
_cell.length_c   1.000
_cell.angle_alpha   90.00
_cell.angle_beta   90.00
_cell.angle_gamma   90.00
#
_symmetry.space_group_name_H-M   'P 1'
#
loop_
_entity.id
_entity.type
_entity.pdbx_description
1 polymer ?
#
loop_
_entity_poly.entity_id
_entity_poly.type
_entity_poly.pdbx_seq_one_letter_code
_entity_poly.pdbx_strand_id
1 'polypeptide(L)'
;MSYPTILEVVPGSAAAAAGLVVGDELVAVNGVLPSDVIEYQQLVDEPEVELVVRRSGLDLGLDIVKEPGAPLGLRLNSSIFDRVQTCDNHCEFCFIYQLPPGMRKSLYLKDDDYRLSFLYGNFTTLTRFTELDLARVVEERLGPLYVSIHATDPDVRSGMLRNPRGATSLRWLRALLDHDITVHGQIVLCPTINDGEVLAQTCAEILVRYPKLASVGIVPVGLSRFNQEKSLRIHTQAEAAADLDTIHFWQLIAEERLGRRMFFASDELYLTAGRPFPATEAYEEYTQHENGIGMARAFYDELDRLERGTPLLAPEVTGEWRTVPAAPA
;
A
#
# COMPACT_ATOMS: atom_id res chain seq x y z
N MET A 1 2.18 4.36 26.61
CA MET A 1 2.70 4.59 25.25
C MET A 1 4.17 4.24 25.30
N SER A 2 4.68 3.49 24.34
CA SER A 2 6.12 3.27 24.21
C SER A 2 6.63 4.30 23.21
N TYR A 3 7.65 5.04 23.58
CA TYR A 3 8.31 5.97 22.66
C TYR A 3 9.06 5.21 21.55
N PRO A 4 9.18 5.76 20.34
CA PRO A 4 10.01 5.15 19.30
C PRO A 4 11.48 5.15 19.73
N THR A 5 12.15 4.02 19.48
CA THR A 5 13.53 3.81 19.91
C THR A 5 14.49 3.99 18.75
N ILE A 6 15.64 4.62 18.98
CA ILE A 6 16.68 4.78 17.97
C ILE A 6 17.38 3.43 17.75
N LEU A 7 17.30 2.92 16.51
CA LEU A 7 17.97 1.69 16.07
C LEU A 7 19.35 1.95 15.47
N GLU A 8 19.53 3.14 14.90
CA GLU A 8 20.76 3.49 14.22
C GLU A 8 20.99 4.99 14.28
N VAL A 9 22.25 5.38 14.48
CA VAL A 9 22.73 6.76 14.38
C VAL A 9 23.81 6.74 13.30
N VAL A 10 23.57 7.48 12.21
CA VAL A 10 24.50 7.53 11.07
C VAL A 10 25.79 8.24 11.50
N PRO A 11 26.95 7.61 11.32
CA PRO A 11 28.24 8.25 11.65
C PRO A 11 28.44 9.57 10.91
N GLY A 12 28.88 10.60 11.62
CA GLY A 12 29.10 11.93 11.08
C GLY A 12 27.82 12.75 10.86
N SER A 13 26.65 12.27 11.22
CA SER A 13 25.39 13.00 11.18
C SER A 13 25.27 14.03 12.30
N ALA A 14 24.28 14.92 12.18
CA ALA A 14 23.95 15.89 13.23
C ALA A 14 23.54 15.18 14.54
N ALA A 15 22.81 14.08 14.44
CA ALA A 15 22.46 13.23 15.58
C ALA A 15 23.69 12.66 16.30
N ALA A 16 24.68 12.15 15.53
CA ALA A 16 25.93 11.65 16.10
C ALA A 16 26.74 12.75 16.78
N ALA A 17 26.82 13.94 16.18
CA ALA A 17 27.50 15.10 16.75
C ALA A 17 26.84 15.59 18.05
N ALA A 18 25.50 15.48 18.16
CA ALA A 18 24.75 15.79 19.37
C ALA A 18 24.86 14.72 20.47
N GLY A 19 25.53 13.58 20.20
CA GLY A 19 25.74 12.51 21.18
C GLY A 19 24.55 11.59 21.39
N LEU A 20 23.66 11.49 20.39
CA LEU A 20 22.59 10.48 20.35
C LEU A 20 23.19 9.08 20.17
N VAL A 21 22.56 8.09 20.78
CA VAL A 21 23.02 6.71 20.75
C VAL A 21 21.87 5.74 20.47
N VAL A 22 22.21 4.57 19.98
CA VAL A 22 21.25 3.47 19.82
C VAL A 22 20.65 3.10 21.18
N GLY A 23 19.34 2.94 21.22
CA GLY A 23 18.57 2.65 22.43
C GLY A 23 17.97 3.87 23.11
N ASP A 24 18.30 5.10 22.69
CA ASP A 24 17.56 6.28 23.13
C ASP A 24 16.12 6.21 22.64
N GLU A 25 15.19 6.66 23.48
CA GLU A 25 13.77 6.77 23.14
C GLU A 25 13.42 8.22 22.78
N LEU A 26 12.83 8.44 21.61
CA LEU A 26 12.41 9.78 21.16
C LEU A 26 11.17 10.23 21.93
N VAL A 27 11.30 11.29 22.73
CA VAL A 27 10.20 11.82 23.56
C VAL A 27 9.52 13.00 22.88
N ALA A 28 10.29 13.96 22.33
CA ALA A 28 9.74 15.12 21.65
C ALA A 28 10.72 15.66 20.61
N VAL A 29 10.17 16.35 19.61
CA VAL A 29 10.88 17.17 18.61
C VAL A 29 10.22 18.53 18.60
N ASN A 30 10.97 19.60 18.85
CA ASN A 30 10.46 20.98 18.93
C ASN A 30 9.24 21.10 19.86
N GLY A 31 9.28 20.39 21.01
CA GLY A 31 8.19 20.37 21.99
C GLY A 31 6.99 19.49 21.61
N VAL A 32 6.98 18.83 20.44
CA VAL A 32 5.90 17.97 19.97
C VAL A 32 6.31 16.50 20.06
N LEU A 33 5.44 15.63 20.56
CA LEU A 33 5.59 14.18 20.44
C LEU A 33 5.01 13.75 19.07
N PRO A 34 5.85 13.41 18.07
CA PRO A 34 5.34 13.03 16.77
C PRO A 34 4.53 11.73 16.84
N SER A 35 3.48 11.65 16.05
CA SER A 35 2.60 10.46 15.97
C SER A 35 3.12 9.39 15.03
N ASP A 36 3.98 9.76 14.09
CA ASP A 36 4.56 8.89 13.07
C ASP A 36 5.82 9.49 12.45
N VAL A 37 6.43 8.73 11.54
CA VAL A 37 7.66 9.13 10.84
C VAL A 37 7.44 10.31 9.90
N ILE A 38 6.22 10.54 9.41
CA ILE A 38 5.90 11.63 8.49
C ILE A 38 6.00 12.96 9.27
N GLU A 39 5.29 13.05 10.38
CA GLU A 39 5.35 14.21 11.27
C GLU A 39 6.77 14.42 11.84
N TYR A 40 7.46 13.33 12.21
CA TYR A 40 8.85 13.39 12.62
C TYR A 40 9.73 14.05 11.55
N GLN A 41 9.61 13.65 10.29
CA GLN A 41 10.42 14.19 9.20
C GLN A 41 10.14 15.67 8.98
N GLN A 42 8.89 16.11 9.08
CA GLN A 42 8.53 17.53 8.98
C GLN A 42 9.14 18.34 10.12
N LEU A 43 9.05 17.84 11.35
CA LEU A 43 9.58 18.53 12.54
C LEU A 43 11.10 18.66 12.52
N VAL A 44 11.81 17.69 11.92
CA VAL A 44 13.28 17.72 11.83
C VAL A 44 13.82 18.38 10.56
N ASP A 45 12.96 18.86 9.67
CA ASP A 45 13.40 19.53 8.43
C ASP A 45 14.02 20.92 8.72
N GLU A 46 13.65 21.54 9.82
CA GLU A 46 14.18 22.82 10.27
C GLU A 46 15.70 22.78 10.56
N PRO A 47 16.43 23.90 10.37
CA PRO A 47 17.87 23.97 10.63
C PRO A 47 18.23 23.88 12.12
N GLU A 48 17.32 24.28 12.99
CA GLU A 48 17.46 24.20 14.45
C GLU A 48 16.39 23.27 15.00
N VAL A 49 16.81 22.18 15.64
CA VAL A 49 15.92 21.15 16.17
C VAL A 49 16.18 20.96 17.66
N GLU A 50 15.17 21.23 18.48
CA GLU A 50 15.15 20.82 19.88
C GLU A 50 14.67 19.37 19.98
N LEU A 51 15.53 18.46 20.41
CA LEU A 51 15.22 17.05 20.56
C LEU A 51 15.22 16.66 22.04
N VAL A 52 14.16 16.01 22.50
CA VAL A 52 14.12 15.40 23.82
C VAL A 52 14.14 13.89 23.64
N VAL A 53 15.14 13.24 24.22
CA VAL A 53 15.26 11.78 24.26
C VAL A 53 15.31 11.26 25.69
N ARG A 54 14.82 10.05 25.89
CA ARG A 54 14.92 9.34 27.15
C ARG A 54 16.03 8.30 27.08
N ARG A 55 17.02 8.44 27.97
CA ARG A 55 18.15 7.51 28.12
C ARG A 55 18.20 7.03 29.56
N SER A 56 18.14 5.72 29.77
CA SER A 56 18.16 5.12 31.12
C SER A 56 17.12 5.71 32.08
N GLY A 57 15.94 6.10 31.56
CA GLY A 57 14.85 6.65 32.34
C GLY A 57 14.94 8.17 32.60
N LEU A 58 15.97 8.85 32.12
CA LEU A 58 16.16 10.31 32.25
C LEU A 58 15.92 10.98 30.90
N ASP A 59 15.16 12.08 30.92
CA ASP A 59 14.93 12.90 29.73
C ASP A 59 16.10 13.87 29.53
N LEU A 60 16.67 13.87 28.34
CA LEU A 60 17.79 14.68 27.90
C LEU A 60 17.32 15.61 26.78
N GLY A 61 17.44 16.92 26.97
CA GLY A 61 17.22 17.92 25.93
C GLY A 61 18.51 18.18 25.16
N LEU A 62 18.41 18.23 23.85
CA LEU A 62 19.52 18.42 22.92
C LEU A 62 19.12 19.45 21.87
N ASP A 63 19.91 20.52 21.75
CA ASP A 63 19.77 21.50 20.67
C ASP A 63 20.69 21.08 19.52
N ILE A 64 20.13 20.84 18.37
CA ILE A 64 20.84 20.35 17.20
C ILE A 64 20.74 21.38 16.08
N VAL A 65 21.89 21.79 15.57
CA VAL A 65 21.98 22.69 14.41
C VAL A 65 22.48 21.88 13.21
N LYS A 66 21.80 22.00 12.08
CA LYS A 66 22.13 21.30 10.83
C LYS A 66 21.81 22.18 9.63
N GLU A 67 22.32 21.79 8.45
CA GLU A 67 21.91 22.42 7.20
C GLU A 67 20.40 22.22 6.96
N PRO A 68 19.66 23.23 6.46
CA PRO A 68 18.26 23.09 6.11
C PRO A 68 18.01 21.89 5.18
N GLY A 69 16.98 21.09 5.45
CA GLY A 69 16.63 19.91 4.67
C GLY A 69 17.58 18.71 4.83
N ALA A 70 18.72 18.86 5.52
CA ALA A 70 19.60 17.73 5.80
C ALA A 70 18.95 16.74 6.78
N PRO A 71 19.06 15.41 6.56
CA PRO A 71 18.51 14.44 7.49
C PRO A 71 19.24 14.49 8.84
N LEU A 72 18.52 14.26 9.93
CA LEU A 72 19.10 14.20 11.26
C LEU A 72 20.07 13.04 11.44
N GLY A 73 19.87 11.95 10.66
CA GLY A 73 20.71 10.75 10.65
C GLY A 73 20.30 9.72 11.71
N LEU A 74 19.01 9.60 11.96
CA LEU A 74 18.43 8.59 12.86
C LEU A 74 17.56 7.60 12.10
N ARG A 75 17.61 6.33 12.50
CA ARG A 75 16.62 5.32 12.12
C ARG A 75 15.88 4.86 13.39
N LEU A 76 14.55 4.96 13.33
CA LEU A 76 13.66 4.58 14.43
C LEU A 76 13.11 3.16 14.23
N ASN A 77 12.67 2.52 15.31
CA ASN A 77 12.18 1.14 15.33
C ASN A 77 10.77 0.96 14.77
N SER A 78 10.05 2.03 14.52
CA SER A 78 8.68 2.01 14.00
C SER A 78 8.47 3.21 13.09
N SER A 79 7.52 3.11 12.17
CA SER A 79 7.05 4.24 11.38
C SER A 79 5.79 4.88 11.96
N ILE A 80 5.08 4.16 12.84
CA ILE A 80 3.91 4.65 13.56
C ILE A 80 4.25 4.67 15.05
N PHE A 81 4.16 5.82 15.69
CA PHE A 81 4.63 6.01 17.07
C PHE A 81 3.47 6.02 18.07
N ASP A 82 2.27 6.39 17.63
CA ASP A 82 1.06 6.33 18.45
C ASP A 82 0.43 4.92 18.43
N ARG A 83 -0.43 4.66 17.49
CA ARG A 83 -1.08 3.37 17.25
C ARG A 83 -1.45 3.22 15.79
N VAL A 84 -1.19 2.04 15.23
CA VAL A 84 -1.74 1.66 13.92
C VAL A 84 -3.26 1.64 14.00
N GLN A 85 -3.93 2.28 13.05
CA GLN A 85 -5.37 2.15 12.87
C GLN A 85 -5.68 0.73 12.39
N THR A 86 -6.14 -0.10 13.30
CA THR A 86 -6.44 -1.51 12.98
C THR A 86 -7.74 -1.62 12.21
N CYS A 87 -7.75 -2.49 11.20
CA CYS A 87 -8.94 -2.82 10.43
C CYS A 87 -9.96 -3.59 11.29
N ASP A 88 -11.20 -3.12 11.29
CA ASP A 88 -12.32 -3.79 11.95
C ASP A 88 -13.31 -4.44 10.97
N ASN A 89 -12.95 -4.53 9.69
CA ASN A 89 -13.69 -5.30 8.71
C ASN A 89 -13.51 -6.81 8.94
N HIS A 90 -14.49 -7.60 8.50
CA HIS A 90 -14.46 -9.07 8.56
C HIS A 90 -14.60 -9.67 7.17
N CYS A 91 -13.86 -9.13 6.19
CA CYS A 91 -13.93 -9.54 4.79
C CYS A 91 -13.77 -11.05 4.65
N GLU A 92 -14.62 -11.68 3.82
CA GLU A 92 -14.55 -13.12 3.55
C GLU A 92 -13.20 -13.51 2.94
N PHE A 93 -12.66 -12.64 2.07
CA PHE A 93 -11.40 -12.83 1.34
C PHE A 93 -10.16 -12.32 2.09
N CYS A 94 -10.28 -11.92 3.38
CA CYS A 94 -9.15 -11.37 4.12
C CYS A 94 -8.03 -12.39 4.27
N PHE A 95 -6.87 -12.10 3.70
CA PHE A 95 -5.72 -13.00 3.75
C PHE A 95 -5.17 -13.21 5.17
N ILE A 96 -5.36 -12.24 6.07
CA ILE A 96 -4.93 -12.37 7.48
C ILE A 96 -5.65 -13.52 8.18
N TYR A 97 -6.94 -13.74 7.88
CA TYR A 97 -7.70 -14.86 8.45
C TYR A 97 -7.29 -16.21 7.84
N GLN A 98 -6.53 -16.19 6.76
CA GLN A 98 -6.04 -17.37 6.05
C GLN A 98 -4.57 -17.68 6.36
N LEU A 99 -3.97 -16.99 7.34
CA LEU A 99 -2.61 -17.28 7.79
C LEU A 99 -2.59 -18.52 8.69
N PRO A 100 -1.52 -19.34 8.61
CA PRO A 100 -1.35 -20.47 9.52
C PRO A 100 -1.25 -20.00 10.97
N PRO A 101 -1.80 -20.74 11.94
CA PRO A 101 -1.69 -20.40 13.34
C PRO A 101 -0.24 -20.51 13.85
N GLY A 102 0.09 -19.72 14.89
CA GLY A 102 1.39 -19.81 15.56
C GLY A 102 2.53 -19.02 14.94
N MET A 103 2.28 -18.20 13.93
CA MET A 103 3.28 -17.27 13.38
C MET A 103 3.52 -16.08 14.32
N ARG A 104 4.54 -15.27 14.03
CA ARG A 104 4.80 -14.05 14.81
C ARG A 104 3.61 -13.10 14.80
N LYS A 105 3.31 -12.48 15.94
CA LYS A 105 2.10 -11.65 16.15
C LYS A 105 1.95 -10.50 15.14
N SER A 106 3.06 -9.93 14.68
CA SER A 106 3.04 -8.83 13.71
C SER A 106 2.43 -9.21 12.36
N LEU A 107 2.45 -10.49 11.98
CA LEU A 107 1.82 -10.95 10.72
C LEU A 107 0.29 -10.99 10.79
N TYR A 108 -0.29 -11.01 11.99
CA TYR A 108 -1.75 -10.98 12.17
C TYR A 108 -2.31 -9.57 12.38
N LEU A 109 -1.46 -8.54 12.28
CA LEU A 109 -1.91 -7.17 12.35
C LEU A 109 -2.68 -6.82 11.06
N LYS A 110 -3.96 -6.51 11.21
CA LYS A 110 -4.78 -5.96 10.13
C LYS A 110 -4.79 -4.45 10.29
N ASP A 111 -4.24 -3.74 9.35
CA ASP A 111 -4.30 -2.30 9.30
C ASP A 111 -5.39 -1.78 8.35
N ASP A 112 -5.90 -0.60 8.64
CA ASP A 112 -6.73 0.24 7.77
C ASP A 112 -6.27 1.69 7.97
N ASP A 113 -4.94 1.89 7.87
CA ASP A 113 -4.22 3.11 8.23
C ASP A 113 -3.69 3.79 6.98
N TYR A 114 -4.20 4.98 6.67
CA TYR A 114 -3.76 5.75 5.50
C TYR A 114 -2.27 6.09 5.51
N ARG A 115 -1.65 6.18 6.69
CA ARG A 115 -0.21 6.45 6.83
C ARG A 115 0.62 5.27 6.31
N LEU A 116 0.18 4.03 6.61
CA LEU A 116 0.80 2.82 6.06
C LEU A 116 0.52 2.67 4.57
N SER A 117 -0.64 3.15 4.10
CA SER A 117 -0.93 3.24 2.67
C SER A 117 0.07 4.16 1.96
N PHE A 118 0.31 5.36 2.49
CA PHE A 118 1.27 6.31 1.94
C PHE A 118 2.72 5.80 2.02
N LEU A 119 3.14 5.26 3.16
CA LEU A 119 4.53 4.87 3.40
C LEU A 119 4.94 3.55 2.70
N TYR A 120 4.00 2.62 2.55
CA TYR A 120 4.30 1.24 2.14
C TYR A 120 3.38 0.68 1.06
N GLY A 121 2.41 1.44 0.56
CA GLY A 121 1.46 0.96 -0.43
C GLY A 121 0.41 0.00 0.12
N ASN A 122 0.21 -0.07 1.43
CA ASN A 122 -0.84 -0.89 2.03
C ASN A 122 -2.22 -0.40 1.57
N PHE A 123 -3.11 -1.35 1.23
CA PHE A 123 -4.46 -1.00 0.83
C PHE A 123 -5.35 -0.70 2.04
N THR A 124 -5.91 0.52 2.09
CA THR A 124 -6.94 0.91 3.07
C THR A 124 -8.34 0.77 2.48
N THR A 125 -9.31 0.41 3.31
CA THR A 125 -10.73 0.35 2.92
C THR A 125 -11.47 1.67 3.13
N LEU A 126 -10.82 2.62 3.78
CA LEU A 126 -11.39 3.90 4.22
C LEU A 126 -12.59 3.75 5.18
N THR A 127 -12.85 2.56 5.73
CA THR A 127 -13.99 2.36 6.65
C THR A 127 -13.78 3.02 8.01
N ARG A 128 -12.52 3.29 8.37
CA ARG A 128 -12.13 4.01 9.59
C ARG A 128 -11.63 5.42 9.34
N PHE A 129 -11.54 5.83 8.08
CA PHE A 129 -11.09 7.16 7.70
C PHE A 129 -12.05 8.25 8.19
N THR A 130 -11.52 9.36 8.67
CA THR A 130 -12.24 10.47 9.31
C THR A 130 -12.00 11.80 8.61
N GLU A 131 -12.75 12.84 9.00
CA GLU A 131 -12.52 14.22 8.53
C GLU A 131 -11.13 14.74 8.93
N LEU A 132 -10.63 14.35 10.10
CA LEU A 132 -9.29 14.75 10.55
C LEU A 132 -8.19 14.09 9.71
N ASP A 133 -8.40 12.81 9.33
CA ASP A 133 -7.49 12.11 8.44
C ASP A 133 -7.47 12.77 7.06
N LEU A 134 -8.65 13.14 6.52
CA LEU A 134 -8.76 13.87 5.26
C LEU A 134 -8.01 15.21 5.32
N ALA A 135 -8.24 15.99 6.38
CA ALA A 135 -7.60 17.29 6.55
C ALA A 135 -6.07 17.15 6.54
N ARG A 136 -5.53 16.17 7.28
CA ARG A 136 -4.09 15.91 7.32
C ARG A 136 -3.55 15.44 5.97
N VAL A 137 -4.22 14.48 5.32
CA VAL A 137 -3.80 13.98 3.99
C VAL A 137 -3.72 15.10 2.97
N VAL A 138 -4.70 16.02 2.98
CA VAL A 138 -4.74 17.16 2.06
C VAL A 138 -3.67 18.20 2.39
N GLU A 139 -3.50 18.56 3.67
CA GLU A 139 -2.53 19.55 4.12
C GLU A 139 -1.10 19.10 3.85
N GLU A 140 -0.77 17.85 4.18
CA GLU A 140 0.55 17.27 4.01
C GLU A 140 0.77 16.64 2.61
N ARG A 141 -0.26 16.64 1.74
CA ARG A 141 -0.24 16.05 0.38
C ARG A 141 0.23 14.60 0.36
N LEU A 142 -0.32 13.79 1.26
CA LEU A 142 0.06 12.38 1.41
C LEU A 142 -0.54 11.53 0.28
N GLY A 143 0.20 11.42 -0.80
CA GLY A 143 -0.12 10.58 -1.95
C GLY A 143 1.15 10.04 -2.63
N PRO A 144 1.06 8.88 -3.32
CA PRO A 144 -0.17 8.14 -3.60
C PRO A 144 -0.73 7.38 -2.40
N LEU A 145 -2.06 7.20 -2.38
CA LEU A 145 -2.75 6.27 -1.47
C LEU A 145 -3.29 5.07 -2.26
N TYR A 146 -3.43 3.94 -1.57
CA TYR A 146 -3.93 2.69 -2.13
C TYR A 146 -5.23 2.30 -1.46
N VAL A 147 -6.31 2.18 -2.25
CA VAL A 147 -7.67 2.02 -1.72
C VAL A 147 -8.34 0.75 -2.24
N SER A 148 -8.78 -0.09 -1.31
CA SER A 148 -9.62 -1.26 -1.58
C SER A 148 -11.04 -0.83 -1.95
N ILE A 149 -11.43 -1.03 -3.21
CA ILE A 149 -12.76 -0.66 -3.74
C ILE A 149 -13.70 -1.87 -3.69
N HIS A 150 -13.32 -2.98 -4.30
CA HIS A 150 -14.00 -4.27 -4.47
C HIS A 150 -15.33 -4.19 -5.26
N ALA A 151 -16.22 -3.27 -4.92
CA ALA A 151 -17.44 -2.93 -5.64
C ALA A 151 -17.85 -1.49 -5.36
N THR A 152 -18.54 -0.84 -6.30
CA THR A 152 -19.13 0.48 -6.10
C THR A 152 -20.58 0.41 -5.60
N ASP A 153 -21.24 -0.72 -5.80
CA ASP A 153 -22.52 -1.01 -5.19
C ASP A 153 -22.40 -1.07 -3.66
N PRO A 154 -23.17 -0.25 -2.91
CA PRO A 154 -23.05 -0.15 -1.45
C PRO A 154 -23.37 -1.46 -0.72
N ASP A 155 -24.34 -2.22 -1.19
CA ASP A 155 -24.78 -3.45 -0.54
C ASP A 155 -23.77 -4.57 -0.78
N VAL A 156 -23.30 -4.72 -2.02
CA VAL A 156 -22.24 -5.68 -2.35
C VAL A 156 -20.99 -5.36 -1.54
N ARG A 157 -20.55 -4.10 -1.54
CA ARG A 157 -19.31 -3.71 -0.84
C ARG A 157 -19.42 -3.90 0.66
N SER A 158 -20.54 -3.49 1.29
CA SER A 158 -20.73 -3.69 2.73
C SER A 158 -20.83 -5.18 3.10
N GLY A 159 -21.42 -5.99 2.24
CA GLY A 159 -21.47 -7.44 2.36
C GLY A 159 -20.09 -8.07 2.30
N MET A 160 -19.29 -7.74 1.30
CA MET A 160 -17.91 -8.23 1.13
C MET A 160 -17.00 -7.85 2.31
N LEU A 161 -17.12 -6.63 2.82
CA LEU A 161 -16.35 -6.16 3.97
C LEU A 161 -16.93 -6.64 5.32
N ARG A 162 -18.14 -7.18 5.32
CA ARG A 162 -18.92 -7.49 6.54
C ARG A 162 -18.91 -6.31 7.52
N ASN A 163 -19.07 -5.11 6.98
CA ASN A 163 -19.04 -3.86 7.72
C ASN A 163 -20.00 -2.85 7.08
N PRO A 164 -21.05 -2.37 7.78
CA PRO A 164 -22.00 -1.41 7.22
C PRO A 164 -21.35 -0.11 6.74
N ARG A 165 -20.20 0.30 7.31
CA ARG A 165 -19.47 1.48 6.84
C ARG A 165 -18.92 1.31 5.43
N GLY A 166 -18.76 0.09 4.94
CA GLY A 166 -18.40 -0.22 3.57
C GLY A 166 -19.34 0.44 2.56
N ALA A 167 -20.64 0.52 2.85
CA ALA A 167 -21.64 1.13 1.97
C ALA A 167 -21.38 2.61 1.68
N THR A 168 -20.72 3.33 2.58
CA THR A 168 -20.56 4.80 2.47
C THR A 168 -19.11 5.26 2.45
N SER A 169 -18.13 4.40 2.72
CA SER A 169 -16.74 4.83 2.90
C SER A 169 -16.08 5.31 1.60
N LEU A 170 -16.57 4.93 0.41
CA LEU A 170 -16.09 5.47 -0.86
C LEU A 170 -16.36 6.97 -1.06
N ARG A 171 -17.15 7.61 -0.18
CA ARG A 171 -17.22 9.07 -0.13
C ARG A 171 -15.85 9.71 0.14
N TRP A 172 -15.03 9.05 0.92
CA TRP A 172 -13.67 9.49 1.21
C TRP A 172 -12.75 9.39 -0.01
N LEU A 173 -12.89 8.32 -0.80
CA LEU A 173 -12.20 8.23 -2.08
C LEU A 173 -12.57 9.43 -2.97
N ARG A 174 -13.84 9.79 -3.05
CA ARG A 174 -14.26 10.97 -3.80
C ARG A 174 -13.62 12.24 -3.26
N ALA A 175 -13.65 12.44 -1.94
CA ALA A 175 -13.05 13.62 -1.31
C ALA A 175 -11.54 13.71 -1.57
N LEU A 176 -10.80 12.61 -1.45
CA LEU A 176 -9.37 12.56 -1.77
C LEU A 176 -9.08 12.99 -3.22
N LEU A 177 -9.85 12.46 -4.17
CA LEU A 177 -9.71 12.80 -5.60
C LEU A 177 -10.10 14.25 -5.91
N ASP A 178 -11.11 14.80 -5.20
CA ASP A 178 -11.53 16.20 -5.35
C ASP A 178 -10.45 17.18 -4.84
N HIS A 179 -9.59 16.73 -3.93
CA HIS A 179 -8.40 17.46 -3.45
C HIS A 179 -7.10 17.09 -4.20
N ASP A 180 -7.21 16.44 -5.37
CA ASP A 180 -6.09 16.06 -6.24
C ASP A 180 -5.04 15.14 -5.56
N ILE A 181 -5.46 14.36 -4.59
CA ILE A 181 -4.62 13.29 -4.03
C ILE A 181 -4.59 12.12 -5.02
N THR A 182 -3.38 11.68 -5.38
CA THR A 182 -3.20 10.51 -6.24
C THR A 182 -3.63 9.25 -5.50
N VAL A 183 -4.55 8.47 -6.10
CA VAL A 183 -5.06 7.23 -5.52
C VAL A 183 -5.04 6.09 -6.53
N HIS A 184 -4.53 4.95 -6.10
CA HIS A 184 -4.62 3.66 -6.80
C HIS A 184 -5.69 2.79 -6.16
N GLY A 185 -6.60 2.26 -6.97
CA GLY A 185 -7.67 1.36 -6.52
C GLY A 185 -7.30 -0.11 -6.65
N GLN A 186 -7.94 -0.96 -5.83
CA GLN A 186 -7.87 -2.41 -5.98
C GLN A 186 -9.27 -3.04 -5.87
N ILE A 187 -9.51 -4.02 -6.72
CA ILE A 187 -10.66 -4.92 -6.67
C ILE A 187 -10.14 -6.34 -6.44
N VAL A 188 -10.43 -6.93 -5.29
CA VAL A 188 -10.28 -8.38 -5.10
C VAL A 188 -11.52 -9.03 -5.70
N LEU A 189 -11.34 -9.77 -6.77
CA LEU A 189 -12.40 -10.38 -7.54
C LEU A 189 -12.74 -11.76 -6.96
N CYS A 190 -13.97 -11.92 -6.52
CA CYS A 190 -14.48 -13.13 -5.90
C CYS A 190 -15.58 -13.72 -6.77
N PRO A 191 -15.42 -14.94 -7.35
CA PRO A 191 -16.42 -15.57 -8.21
C PRO A 191 -17.79 -15.62 -7.55
N THR A 192 -18.83 -15.25 -8.30
CA THR A 192 -20.24 -15.20 -7.89
C THR A 192 -20.61 -14.11 -6.87
N ILE A 193 -19.65 -13.24 -6.49
CA ILE A 193 -19.89 -12.17 -5.53
C ILE A 193 -19.79 -10.80 -6.21
N ASN A 194 -18.64 -10.48 -6.81
CA ASN A 194 -18.39 -9.20 -7.46
C ASN A 194 -17.78 -9.33 -8.88
N ASP A 195 -17.87 -10.52 -9.49
CA ASP A 195 -17.54 -10.80 -10.88
C ASP A 195 -18.69 -10.45 -11.86
N GLY A 196 -18.52 -10.71 -13.13
CA GLY A 196 -19.53 -10.58 -14.16
C GLY A 196 -20.19 -9.18 -14.20
N GLU A 197 -21.51 -9.13 -14.01
CA GLU A 197 -22.29 -7.88 -14.07
C GLU A 197 -21.88 -6.87 -12.99
N VAL A 198 -21.55 -7.35 -11.80
CA VAL A 198 -21.10 -6.47 -10.70
C VAL A 198 -19.75 -5.83 -11.03
N LEU A 199 -18.82 -6.58 -11.61
CA LEU A 199 -17.54 -6.05 -12.10
C LEU A 199 -17.77 -5.01 -13.20
N ALA A 200 -18.61 -5.32 -14.19
CA ALA A 200 -18.92 -4.41 -15.28
C ALA A 200 -19.55 -3.09 -14.77
N GLN A 201 -20.51 -3.18 -13.85
CA GLN A 201 -21.10 -2.01 -13.20
C GLN A 201 -20.07 -1.22 -12.41
N THR A 202 -19.22 -1.90 -11.64
CA THR A 202 -18.16 -1.26 -10.85
C THR A 202 -17.20 -0.46 -11.74
N CYS A 203 -16.74 -1.05 -12.86
CA CYS A 203 -15.89 -0.35 -13.82
C CYS A 203 -16.58 0.87 -14.44
N ALA A 204 -17.86 0.72 -14.85
CA ALA A 204 -18.67 1.81 -15.40
C ALA A 204 -18.81 2.97 -14.42
N GLU A 205 -19.16 2.67 -13.16
CA GLU A 205 -19.31 3.69 -12.12
C GLU A 205 -17.98 4.34 -11.74
N ILE A 206 -16.87 3.61 -11.74
CA ILE A 206 -15.55 4.18 -11.52
C ILE A 206 -15.24 5.25 -12.57
N LEU A 207 -15.46 4.97 -13.84
CA LEU A 207 -15.23 5.94 -14.92
C LEU A 207 -16.09 7.20 -14.79
N VAL A 208 -17.30 7.10 -14.23
CA VAL A 208 -18.21 8.24 -14.08
C VAL A 208 -17.94 8.99 -12.77
N ARG A 209 -17.78 8.26 -11.67
CA ARG A 209 -17.71 8.84 -10.32
C ARG A 209 -16.30 9.15 -9.86
N TYR A 210 -15.30 8.41 -10.34
CA TYR A 210 -13.90 8.49 -9.88
C TYR A 210 -12.90 8.59 -11.04
N PRO A 211 -13.12 9.45 -12.07
CA PRO A 211 -12.28 9.50 -13.27
C PRO A 211 -10.84 9.93 -13.00
N LYS A 212 -10.57 10.54 -11.84
CA LYS A 212 -9.23 10.93 -11.40
C LYS A 212 -8.42 9.80 -10.74
N LEU A 213 -8.99 8.61 -10.51
CA LEU A 213 -8.20 7.47 -10.03
C LEU A 213 -7.02 7.21 -10.95
N ALA A 214 -5.83 7.08 -10.40
CA ALA A 214 -4.61 6.86 -11.19
C ALA A 214 -4.63 5.51 -11.90
N SER A 215 -5.01 4.44 -11.19
CA SER A 215 -5.21 3.10 -11.74
C SER A 215 -6.12 2.27 -10.84
N VAL A 216 -6.63 1.16 -11.38
CA VAL A 216 -7.38 0.14 -10.62
C VAL A 216 -6.83 -1.23 -10.97
N GLY A 217 -6.20 -1.88 -10.01
CA GLY A 217 -5.76 -3.28 -10.12
C GLY A 217 -6.90 -4.24 -9.79
N ILE A 218 -7.08 -5.25 -10.62
CA ILE A 218 -8.10 -6.29 -10.44
C ILE A 218 -7.39 -7.62 -10.27
N VAL A 219 -7.47 -8.17 -9.06
CA VAL A 219 -6.76 -9.38 -8.65
C VAL A 219 -7.76 -10.46 -8.23
N PRO A 220 -7.57 -11.73 -8.60
CA PRO A 220 -8.47 -12.79 -8.16
C PRO A 220 -8.29 -13.05 -6.67
N VAL A 221 -9.33 -13.55 -6.02
CA VAL A 221 -9.24 -14.01 -4.63
C VAL A 221 -8.26 -15.18 -4.53
N GLY A 222 -7.29 -15.04 -3.64
CA GLY A 222 -6.38 -16.13 -3.27
C GLY A 222 -6.90 -16.91 -2.07
N LEU A 223 -6.83 -18.24 -2.13
CA LEU A 223 -7.26 -19.12 -1.04
C LEU A 223 -6.09 -19.97 -0.55
N SER A 224 -5.78 -19.86 0.75
CA SER A 224 -4.84 -20.75 1.38
C SER A 224 -5.53 -22.01 1.90
N ARG A 225 -4.75 -23.05 2.25
CA ARG A 225 -5.27 -24.26 2.90
C ARG A 225 -5.90 -24.00 4.28
N PHE A 226 -5.73 -22.82 4.85
CA PHE A 226 -6.29 -22.39 6.13
C PHE A 226 -7.57 -21.59 5.99
N ASN A 227 -8.02 -21.37 4.73
CA ASN A 227 -9.29 -20.69 4.49
C ASN A 227 -10.44 -21.47 5.13
N GLN A 228 -11.31 -20.74 5.87
CA GLN A 228 -12.48 -21.30 6.54
C GLN A 228 -13.80 -20.86 5.91
N GLU A 229 -13.76 -19.92 4.97
CA GLU A 229 -14.93 -19.39 4.29
C GLU A 229 -15.37 -20.34 3.17
N LYS A 230 -16.48 -21.03 3.41
CA LYS A 230 -17.01 -22.04 2.47
C LYS A 230 -17.66 -21.44 1.21
N SER A 231 -18.03 -20.16 1.30
CA SER A 231 -18.61 -19.41 0.17
C SER A 231 -17.58 -19.05 -0.90
N LEU A 232 -16.31 -18.96 -0.50
CA LEU A 232 -15.23 -18.58 -1.41
C LEU A 232 -14.65 -19.77 -2.16
N ARG A 233 -14.38 -19.57 -3.42
CA ARG A 233 -13.65 -20.49 -4.29
C ARG A 233 -12.76 -19.70 -5.26
N ILE A 234 -11.78 -20.35 -5.81
CA ILE A 234 -10.97 -19.78 -6.90
C ILE A 234 -11.77 -19.74 -8.20
N HIS A 235 -11.33 -18.92 -9.14
CA HIS A 235 -11.90 -18.84 -10.49
C HIS A 235 -11.70 -20.14 -11.24
N THR A 236 -12.70 -20.53 -12.02
CA THR A 236 -12.51 -21.47 -13.12
C THR A 236 -11.83 -20.76 -14.29
N GLN A 237 -11.24 -21.51 -15.20
CA GLN A 237 -10.64 -20.96 -16.42
C GLN A 237 -11.63 -20.11 -17.24
N ALA A 238 -12.86 -20.58 -17.36
CA ALA A 238 -13.91 -19.88 -18.12
C ALA A 238 -14.32 -18.55 -17.47
N GLU A 239 -14.46 -18.53 -16.15
CA GLU A 239 -14.75 -17.30 -15.39
C GLU A 239 -13.62 -16.29 -15.51
N ALA A 240 -12.37 -16.71 -15.27
CA ALA A 240 -11.22 -15.83 -15.43
C ALA A 240 -11.11 -15.25 -16.84
N ALA A 241 -11.45 -16.06 -17.88
CA ALA A 241 -11.47 -15.60 -19.26
C ALA A 241 -12.58 -14.56 -19.51
N ALA A 242 -13.78 -14.74 -18.95
CA ALA A 242 -14.89 -13.80 -19.08
C ALA A 242 -14.62 -12.49 -18.34
N ASP A 243 -14.00 -12.57 -17.15
CA ASP A 243 -13.60 -11.38 -16.39
C ASP A 243 -12.50 -10.59 -17.10
N LEU A 244 -11.52 -11.27 -17.71
CA LEU A 244 -10.53 -10.60 -18.56
C LEU A 244 -11.17 -9.89 -19.75
N ASP A 245 -12.17 -10.48 -20.40
CA ASP A 245 -12.90 -9.83 -21.50
C ASP A 245 -13.62 -8.55 -21.00
N THR A 246 -14.22 -8.62 -19.81
CA THR A 246 -14.86 -7.47 -19.16
C THR A 246 -13.83 -6.38 -18.83
N ILE A 247 -12.70 -6.74 -18.23
CA ILE A 247 -11.63 -5.79 -17.87
C ILE A 247 -11.07 -5.12 -19.13
N HIS A 248 -10.77 -5.89 -20.17
CA HIS A 248 -10.24 -5.35 -21.43
C HIS A 248 -11.25 -4.42 -22.11
N PHE A 249 -12.54 -4.77 -22.09
CA PHE A 249 -13.57 -3.89 -22.62
C PHE A 249 -13.56 -2.51 -21.91
N TRP A 250 -13.56 -2.51 -20.57
CA TRP A 250 -13.53 -1.27 -19.80
C TRP A 250 -12.21 -0.52 -19.88
N GLN A 251 -11.11 -1.22 -20.11
CA GLN A 251 -9.80 -0.64 -20.39
C GLN A 251 -9.83 0.18 -21.69
N LEU A 252 -10.44 -0.35 -22.76
CA LEU A 252 -10.62 0.37 -24.02
C LEU A 252 -11.53 1.60 -23.87
N ILE A 253 -12.63 1.48 -23.11
CA ILE A 253 -13.51 2.62 -22.81
C ILE A 253 -12.80 3.68 -21.99
N ALA A 254 -11.94 3.29 -21.04
CA ALA A 254 -11.14 4.22 -20.26
C ALA A 254 -10.10 4.94 -21.15
N GLU A 255 -9.43 4.22 -22.04
CA GLU A 255 -8.46 4.78 -22.99
C GLU A 255 -9.12 5.79 -23.92
N GLU A 256 -10.31 5.48 -24.45
CA GLU A 256 -11.09 6.41 -25.30
C GLU A 256 -11.52 7.67 -24.55
N ARG A 257 -11.98 7.55 -23.30
CA ARG A 257 -12.53 8.66 -22.53
C ARG A 257 -11.51 9.50 -21.78
N LEU A 258 -10.46 8.87 -21.27
CA LEU A 258 -9.49 9.47 -20.35
C LEU A 258 -8.10 9.57 -20.94
N GLY A 259 -7.84 8.96 -22.10
CA GLY A 259 -6.51 8.87 -22.71
C GLY A 259 -5.54 7.92 -21.97
N ARG A 260 -6.05 7.05 -21.11
CA ARG A 260 -5.28 6.06 -20.34
C ARG A 260 -6.13 4.85 -19.98
N ARG A 261 -5.49 3.71 -19.72
CA ARG A 261 -6.19 2.42 -19.57
C ARG A 261 -6.93 2.26 -18.26
N MET A 262 -6.47 2.84 -17.18
CA MET A 262 -7.05 2.83 -15.83
C MET A 262 -7.20 1.44 -15.17
N PHE A 263 -7.76 0.43 -15.85
CA PHE A 263 -8.05 -0.90 -15.30
C PHE A 263 -7.00 -1.92 -15.72
N PHE A 264 -6.45 -2.67 -14.77
CA PHE A 264 -5.38 -3.63 -15.04
C PHE A 264 -5.67 -4.95 -14.34
N ALA A 265 -5.69 -6.04 -15.12
CA ALA A 265 -5.81 -7.40 -14.59
C ALA A 265 -4.44 -7.90 -14.10
N SER A 266 -4.43 -8.62 -12.99
CA SER A 266 -3.22 -9.27 -12.49
C SER A 266 -2.78 -10.42 -13.36
N ASP A 267 -1.50 -10.75 -13.31
CA ASP A 267 -0.89 -11.86 -14.05
C ASP A 267 -1.57 -13.20 -13.73
N GLU A 268 -2.04 -13.38 -12.49
CA GLU A 268 -2.74 -14.59 -12.06
C GLU A 268 -4.04 -14.82 -12.83
N LEU A 269 -4.79 -13.76 -13.18
CA LEU A 269 -6.00 -13.90 -14.02
C LEU A 269 -5.66 -14.41 -15.42
N TYR A 270 -4.57 -13.93 -16.03
CA TYR A 270 -4.11 -14.42 -17.33
C TYR A 270 -3.69 -15.89 -17.25
N LEU A 271 -2.93 -16.26 -16.21
CA LEU A 271 -2.51 -17.65 -15.99
C LEU A 271 -3.72 -18.58 -15.80
N THR A 272 -4.68 -18.16 -14.96
CA THR A 272 -5.90 -18.94 -14.70
C THR A 272 -6.76 -19.10 -15.96
N ALA A 273 -6.87 -18.04 -16.76
CA ALA A 273 -7.60 -18.07 -18.03
C ALA A 273 -6.90 -18.85 -19.14
N GLY A 274 -5.60 -19.16 -18.98
CA GLY A 274 -4.78 -19.75 -20.03
C GLY A 274 -4.56 -18.80 -21.22
N ARG A 275 -4.52 -17.49 -20.95
CA ARG A 275 -4.31 -16.46 -21.98
C ARG A 275 -2.90 -15.90 -21.91
N PRO A 276 -2.34 -15.44 -23.05
CA PRO A 276 -1.03 -14.78 -23.07
C PRO A 276 -1.09 -13.44 -22.31
N PHE A 277 0.03 -13.07 -21.69
CA PHE A 277 0.18 -11.75 -21.09
C PHE A 277 0.15 -10.65 -22.16
N PRO A 278 -0.43 -9.49 -21.88
CA PRO A 278 -0.37 -8.34 -22.75
C PRO A 278 1.07 -7.91 -23.09
N ALA A 279 1.23 -7.12 -24.13
CA ALA A 279 2.50 -6.48 -24.45
C ALA A 279 2.83 -5.39 -23.41
N THR A 280 4.12 -5.03 -23.31
CA THR A 280 4.66 -4.08 -22.35
C THR A 280 3.88 -2.76 -22.31
N GLU A 281 3.49 -2.25 -23.48
CA GLU A 281 2.77 -0.98 -23.62
C GLU A 281 1.36 -1.01 -22.99
N ALA A 282 0.78 -2.20 -22.79
CA ALA A 282 -0.53 -2.34 -22.16
C ALA A 282 -0.51 -2.10 -20.65
N TYR A 283 0.65 -2.15 -20.03
CA TYR A 283 0.82 -1.91 -18.59
C TYR A 283 1.17 -0.46 -18.26
N GLU A 284 1.32 0.40 -19.28
CA GLU A 284 1.74 1.82 -19.13
C GLU A 284 3.05 1.90 -18.30
N GLU A 285 3.03 2.56 -17.15
CA GLU A 285 4.20 2.73 -16.26
C GLU A 285 4.33 1.62 -15.20
N TYR A 286 3.60 0.51 -15.32
CA TYR A 286 3.57 -0.58 -14.33
C TYR A 286 3.21 -0.10 -12.92
N THR A 287 2.29 0.86 -12.81
CA THR A 287 1.94 1.54 -11.56
C THR A 287 1.42 0.63 -10.43
N GLN A 288 1.06 -0.62 -10.77
CA GLN A 288 0.63 -1.63 -9.80
C GLN A 288 1.46 -2.92 -9.88
N HIS A 289 2.73 -2.79 -10.23
CA HIS A 289 3.63 -3.93 -10.35
C HIS A 289 3.67 -4.80 -9.07
N GLU A 290 3.77 -4.16 -7.91
CA GLU A 290 3.79 -4.85 -6.61
C GLU A 290 2.47 -5.57 -6.27
N ASN A 291 1.38 -5.24 -6.97
CA ASN A 291 0.08 -5.91 -6.85
C ASN A 291 -0.06 -7.10 -7.84
N GLY A 292 1.05 -7.59 -8.38
CA GLY A 292 1.08 -8.75 -9.30
C GLY A 292 0.57 -8.42 -10.71
N ILE A 293 0.76 -7.18 -11.16
CA ILE A 293 0.30 -6.71 -12.48
C ILE A 293 1.51 -6.40 -13.36
N GLY A 294 1.72 -7.21 -14.38
CA GLY A 294 2.80 -7.06 -15.35
C GLY A 294 4.16 -7.60 -14.89
N MET A 295 4.24 -8.27 -13.75
CA MET A 295 5.48 -8.89 -13.26
C MET A 295 6.00 -9.95 -14.23
N ALA A 296 5.09 -10.80 -14.74
CA ALA A 296 5.45 -11.84 -15.71
C ALA A 296 5.95 -11.22 -17.02
N ARG A 297 5.30 -10.16 -17.51
CA ARG A 297 5.76 -9.45 -18.72
C ARG A 297 7.14 -8.85 -18.49
N ALA A 298 7.36 -8.13 -17.41
CA ALA A 298 8.66 -7.56 -17.07
C ALA A 298 9.76 -8.63 -17.02
N PHE A 299 9.46 -9.78 -16.42
CA PHE A 299 10.38 -10.93 -16.36
C PHE A 299 10.70 -11.48 -17.76
N TYR A 300 9.69 -11.67 -18.63
CA TYR A 300 9.92 -12.16 -19.99
C TYR A 300 10.73 -11.14 -20.83
N ASP A 301 10.45 -9.87 -20.71
CA ASP A 301 11.20 -8.81 -21.43
C ASP A 301 12.66 -8.77 -20.97
N GLU A 302 12.91 -9.02 -19.69
CA GLU A 302 14.27 -9.12 -19.14
C GLU A 302 14.99 -10.37 -19.64
N LEU A 303 14.31 -11.51 -19.67
CA LEU A 303 14.83 -12.76 -20.23
C LEU A 303 15.18 -12.62 -21.70
N ASP A 304 14.29 -12.03 -22.51
CA ASP A 304 14.52 -11.77 -23.93
C ASP A 304 15.74 -10.85 -24.17
N ARG A 305 15.97 -9.86 -23.30
CA ARG A 305 17.18 -9.00 -23.36
C ARG A 305 18.45 -9.80 -23.09
N LEU A 306 18.42 -10.67 -22.07
CA LEU A 306 19.54 -11.57 -21.76
C LEU A 306 19.87 -12.50 -22.92
N GLU A 307 18.86 -13.13 -23.53
CA GLU A 307 19.06 -14.02 -24.68
C GLU A 307 19.65 -13.30 -25.91
N ARG A 308 19.32 -12.04 -26.11
CA ARG A 308 19.89 -11.19 -27.19
C ARG A 308 21.27 -10.63 -26.83
N GLY A 309 21.82 -10.97 -25.65
CA GLY A 309 23.13 -10.45 -25.20
C GLY A 309 23.14 -8.96 -24.89
N THR A 310 21.97 -8.33 -24.69
CA THR A 310 21.87 -6.95 -24.25
C THR A 310 22.14 -6.93 -22.75
N PRO A 311 23.08 -6.08 -22.24
CA PRO A 311 23.29 -5.98 -20.81
C PRO A 311 21.97 -5.64 -20.11
N LEU A 312 21.66 -6.35 -19.02
CA LEU A 312 20.64 -5.89 -18.11
C LEU A 312 21.01 -4.47 -17.68
N LEU A 313 20.07 -3.54 -17.78
CA LEU A 313 20.20 -2.30 -17.02
C LEU A 313 20.33 -2.77 -15.58
N ALA A 314 21.58 -2.71 -15.05
CA ALA A 314 21.76 -2.97 -13.63
C ALA A 314 20.73 -2.08 -12.93
N PRO A 315 19.78 -2.62 -12.16
CA PRO A 315 19.03 -1.76 -11.29
C PRO A 315 20.09 -0.99 -10.50
N GLU A 316 19.93 0.31 -10.33
CA GLU A 316 20.63 1.03 -9.29
C GLU A 316 20.15 0.47 -7.94
N VAL A 317 20.48 -0.80 -7.70
CA VAL A 317 20.25 -1.45 -6.42
C VAL A 317 21.34 -0.91 -5.50
N THR A 318 21.03 0.19 -4.88
CA THR A 318 21.79 0.72 -3.74
C THR A 318 21.57 -0.12 -2.46
N GLY A 319 21.10 -1.37 -2.60
CA GLY A 319 20.92 -2.32 -1.52
C GLY A 319 22.11 -3.28 -1.40
N GLU A 320 22.76 -3.34 -0.23
CA GLU A 320 23.69 -4.43 0.10
C GLU A 320 22.92 -5.76 0.20
N TRP A 321 23.23 -6.72 -0.67
CA TRP A 321 22.78 -8.09 -0.53
C TRP A 321 23.46 -8.70 0.71
N ARG A 322 22.72 -8.93 1.78
CA ARG A 322 23.21 -9.69 2.92
C ARG A 322 22.80 -11.15 2.76
N THR A 323 23.78 -12.03 2.67
CA THR A 323 23.55 -13.46 2.77
C THR A 323 23.12 -13.77 4.21
N VAL A 324 21.85 -14.13 4.41
CA VAL A 324 21.37 -14.62 5.70
C VAL A 324 21.67 -16.11 5.74
N PRO A 325 22.51 -16.61 6.68
CA PRO A 325 22.73 -18.05 6.81
C PRO A 325 21.41 -18.75 7.13
N ALA A 326 21.18 -19.89 6.48
CA ALA A 326 20.02 -20.72 6.77
C ALA A 326 20.02 -21.08 8.27
N ALA A 327 18.85 -20.94 8.91
CA ALA A 327 18.72 -21.40 10.30
C ALA A 327 19.06 -22.90 10.37
N PRO A 328 19.80 -23.35 11.37
CA PRO A 328 20.05 -24.78 11.56
C PRO A 328 18.73 -25.52 11.72
N ALA A 329 18.65 -26.72 11.08
CA ALA A 329 17.47 -27.57 11.04
C ALA A 329 17.11 -28.12 12.44
#